data_982f45a739090f3a5cd70b3110e81437
#
_entry.id   982f45a739090f3a5cd70b3110e81437
#
_cell.length_a   1.000
_cell.length_b   1.000
_cell.length_c   1.000
_cell.angle_alpha   90.00
_cell.angle_beta   90.00
_cell.angle_gamma   90.00
#
_symmetry.space_group_name_H-M   'P 1'
#
loop_
_entity.id
_entity.type
_entity.pdbx_description
1 polymer ?
#
loop_
_entity_poly.entity_id
_entity_poly.type
_entity_poly.pdbx_seq_one_letter_code
_entity_poly.pdbx_strand_id
1 'polypeptide(L)'
;MIKVNLILTATLLIVALITMQNTFAQDSPETYLPEVNVTIKQVPEGLTANDVIYNYLEAIGGKEKFSIVEDRTTIMRGEIMGQNLSIVIKQKAPNKLKQSIRSGEMKQTILYDGTKGVMIIGDKNTEIDNKELEKLKMQAAMNFLLDPEAYGVSLELTGIETVDSTDCYKIELTSEVGTNWVQFYSIDSGLKIKEVKEIETTQGSFQQETFYGDYKEVDGLKFPFKIKQSFGMQTIEMNVSSIKLNMGLKDSVFEIPE
;
A
#
# COMPACT_ATOMS: atom_id res chain seq x y z
N MET A 1 19.15 27.39 -7.21
CA MET A 1 19.08 25.92 -7.40
C MET A 1 18.26 25.34 -6.27
N ILE A 2 16.97 25.18 -6.46
CA ILE A 2 16.04 24.60 -5.47
C ILE A 2 16.14 23.09 -5.63
N LYS A 3 16.76 22.41 -4.63
CA LYS A 3 16.71 20.95 -4.54
C LYS A 3 15.30 20.59 -4.11
N VAL A 4 14.48 20.15 -5.07
CA VAL A 4 13.21 19.50 -4.77
C VAL A 4 13.55 18.09 -4.30
N ASN A 5 13.58 17.89 -2.98
CA ASN A 5 13.60 16.54 -2.42
C ASN A 5 12.21 15.92 -2.61
N LEU A 6 12.07 15.17 -3.68
CA LEU A 6 10.88 14.38 -3.95
C LEU A 6 10.99 13.06 -3.18
N ILE A 7 10.34 12.99 -2.03
CA ILE A 7 10.27 11.80 -1.18
C ILE A 7 9.25 10.83 -1.78
N LEU A 8 9.67 9.61 -2.05
CA LEU A 8 8.90 8.65 -2.82
C LEU A 8 8.67 7.34 -2.08
N THR A 9 7.38 7.03 -1.87
CA THR A 9 6.89 5.65 -1.77
C THR A 9 5.91 5.42 -2.93
N ALA A 10 5.66 4.22 -3.36
CA ALA A 10 4.71 3.96 -4.44
C ALA A 10 3.25 4.31 -4.08
N THR A 11 3.00 4.54 -2.80
CA THR A 11 1.81 5.18 -2.27
C THR A 11 1.87 6.72 -2.40
N LEU A 12 3.07 7.30 -2.45
CA LEU A 12 3.36 8.74 -2.51
C LEU A 12 3.14 9.38 -3.87
N LEU A 13 2.96 8.60 -4.89
CA LEU A 13 2.86 9.07 -6.27
C LEU A 13 1.65 9.94 -6.56
N ILE A 14 0.59 9.75 -5.78
CA ILE A 14 -0.61 10.57 -5.85
C ILE A 14 -0.38 11.93 -5.18
N VAL A 15 0.48 11.97 -4.16
CA VAL A 15 0.81 13.20 -3.42
C VAL A 15 1.67 14.16 -4.22
N ALA A 16 2.59 13.68 -5.05
CA ALA A 16 3.43 14.56 -5.88
C ALA A 16 2.64 15.35 -6.95
N LEU A 17 1.48 14.83 -7.36
CA LEU A 17 0.53 15.54 -8.23
C LEU A 17 -0.24 16.66 -7.50
N ILE A 18 -0.32 16.59 -6.17
CA ILE A 18 -1.18 17.44 -5.34
C ILE A 18 -0.47 18.70 -4.85
N THR A 19 0.86 18.69 -4.76
CA THR A 19 1.62 19.81 -4.16
C THR A 19 1.69 21.08 -5.01
N MET A 20 1.12 21.11 -6.22
CA MET A 20 1.20 22.28 -7.09
C MET A 20 0.14 23.37 -6.87
N GLN A 21 -0.92 23.11 -6.09
CA GLN A 21 -1.92 24.17 -5.81
C GLN A 21 -2.62 23.91 -4.48
N ASN A 22 -2.24 24.56 -3.39
CA ASN A 22 -3.21 25.01 -2.40
C ASN A 22 -2.56 25.80 -1.26
N THR A 23 -2.77 27.12 -1.30
CA THR A 23 -2.78 27.99 -0.13
C THR A 23 -4.21 28.00 0.43
N PHE A 24 -4.46 27.35 1.55
CA PHE A 24 -5.72 27.50 2.28
C PHE A 24 -5.49 27.88 3.74
N ALA A 25 -6.27 28.87 4.15
CA ALA A 25 -6.33 29.38 5.50
C ALA A 25 -6.96 28.35 6.47
N GLN A 26 -6.39 28.31 7.66
CA GLN A 26 -6.79 27.43 8.75
C GLN A 26 -7.85 28.16 9.59
N ASP A 27 -9.09 27.67 9.56
CA ASP A 27 -10.10 27.99 10.58
C ASP A 27 -10.56 26.65 11.17
N SER A 28 -10.29 26.47 12.47
CA SER A 28 -10.70 25.27 13.21
C SER A 28 -11.99 25.58 13.97
N PRO A 29 -13.10 24.88 13.70
CA PRO A 29 -14.25 24.92 14.59
C PRO A 29 -14.05 23.94 15.76
N GLU A 30 -14.25 24.40 16.98
CA GLU A 30 -14.40 23.56 18.16
C GLU A 30 -15.57 22.59 17.96
N THR A 31 -15.27 21.31 17.86
CA THR A 31 -16.29 20.26 17.69
C THR A 31 -16.63 19.69 19.06
N TYR A 32 -17.86 19.92 19.50
CA TYR A 32 -18.48 19.24 20.63
C TYR A 32 -18.64 17.76 20.25
N LEU A 33 -17.86 16.90 20.89
CA LEU A 33 -17.95 15.44 20.71
C LEU A 33 -19.03 14.89 21.65
N PRO A 34 -20.08 14.22 21.16
CA PRO A 34 -21.00 13.48 22.03
C PRO A 34 -20.24 12.30 22.67
N GLU A 35 -20.54 12.03 23.95
CA GLU A 35 -20.06 10.81 24.61
C GLU A 35 -20.56 9.58 23.84
N VAL A 36 -19.69 8.96 23.08
CA VAL A 36 -19.94 7.67 22.44
C VAL A 36 -19.63 6.61 23.49
N ASN A 37 -20.61 5.83 23.91
CA ASN A 37 -20.40 4.61 24.67
C ASN A 37 -19.62 3.63 23.78
N VAL A 38 -18.29 3.71 23.83
CA VAL A 38 -17.42 2.77 23.14
C VAL A 38 -17.44 1.46 23.92
N THR A 39 -18.18 0.48 23.43
CA THR A 39 -18.01 -0.90 23.88
C THR A 39 -16.63 -1.36 23.47
N ILE A 40 -15.69 -1.37 24.42
CA ILE A 40 -14.33 -1.87 24.16
C ILE A 40 -14.45 -3.38 23.91
N LYS A 41 -14.33 -3.80 22.65
CA LYS A 41 -14.28 -5.21 22.28
C LYS A 41 -12.93 -5.76 22.69
N GLN A 42 -12.94 -6.83 23.45
CA GLN A 42 -11.71 -7.46 23.92
C GLN A 42 -11.19 -8.46 22.89
N VAL A 43 -9.88 -8.42 22.65
CA VAL A 43 -9.20 -9.44 21.87
C VAL A 43 -9.35 -10.78 22.59
N PRO A 44 -9.73 -11.88 21.90
CA PRO A 44 -9.79 -13.21 22.49
C PRO A 44 -8.46 -13.60 23.17
N GLU A 45 -8.55 -14.20 24.33
CA GLU A 45 -7.38 -14.66 25.06
C GLU A 45 -6.57 -15.66 24.22
N GLY A 46 -5.26 -15.46 24.15
CA GLY A 46 -4.32 -16.33 23.41
C GLY A 46 -4.25 -16.05 21.91
N LEU A 47 -5.10 -15.18 21.34
CA LEU A 47 -5.00 -14.79 19.92
C LEU A 47 -3.78 -13.91 19.71
N THR A 48 -2.95 -14.26 18.73
CA THR A 48 -1.74 -13.53 18.37
C THR A 48 -1.88 -12.78 17.04
N ALA A 49 -0.96 -11.84 16.76
CA ALA A 49 -0.88 -11.18 15.46
C ALA A 49 -0.65 -12.19 14.32
N ASN A 50 0.18 -13.22 14.56
CA ASN A 50 0.45 -14.27 13.58
C ASN A 50 -0.81 -15.09 13.25
N ASP A 51 -1.69 -15.35 14.22
CA ASP A 51 -2.95 -16.05 13.97
C ASP A 51 -3.87 -15.22 13.07
N VAL A 52 -3.93 -13.90 13.27
CA VAL A 52 -4.71 -12.99 12.41
C VAL A 52 -4.16 -12.98 10.99
N ILE A 53 -2.83 -12.90 10.82
CA ILE A 53 -2.21 -12.97 9.48
C ILE A 53 -2.42 -14.34 8.83
N TYR A 54 -2.31 -15.41 9.60
CA TYR A 54 -2.62 -16.75 9.09
C TYR A 54 -4.07 -16.86 8.60
N ASN A 55 -5.03 -16.37 9.38
CA ASN A 55 -6.45 -16.36 9.00
C ASN A 55 -6.69 -15.51 7.73
N TYR A 56 -5.98 -14.40 7.57
CA TYR A 56 -6.03 -13.62 6.35
C TYR A 56 -5.49 -14.40 5.14
N LEU A 57 -4.34 -15.07 5.29
CA LEU A 57 -3.77 -15.88 4.20
C LEU A 57 -4.73 -17.00 3.78
N GLU A 58 -5.39 -17.66 4.74
CA GLU A 58 -6.42 -18.66 4.45
C GLU A 58 -7.64 -18.03 3.76
N ALA A 59 -8.11 -16.87 4.22
CA ALA A 59 -9.25 -16.17 3.64
C ALA A 59 -9.02 -15.74 2.19
N ILE A 60 -7.78 -15.45 1.80
CA ILE A 60 -7.43 -15.08 0.42
C ILE A 60 -7.10 -16.28 -0.49
N GLY A 61 -7.17 -17.53 0.00
CA GLY A 61 -7.00 -18.72 -0.82
C GLY A 61 -5.94 -19.71 -0.36
N GLY A 62 -5.28 -19.43 0.77
CA GLY A 62 -4.34 -20.32 1.44
C GLY A 62 -2.87 -19.98 1.19
N LYS A 63 -2.06 -20.22 2.23
CA LYS A 63 -0.63 -19.95 2.25
C LYS A 63 0.12 -20.66 1.12
N GLU A 64 -0.23 -21.92 0.83
CA GLU A 64 0.44 -22.72 -0.20
C GLU A 64 0.24 -22.11 -1.59
N LYS A 65 -0.99 -21.74 -1.95
CA LYS A 65 -1.25 -21.11 -3.26
C LYS A 65 -0.59 -19.75 -3.39
N PHE A 66 -0.57 -18.97 -2.30
CA PHE A 66 0.06 -17.67 -2.32
C PHE A 66 1.59 -17.77 -2.46
N SER A 67 2.21 -18.80 -1.85
CA SER A 67 3.68 -18.99 -1.87
C SER A 67 4.24 -19.34 -3.25
N ILE A 68 3.43 -19.92 -4.13
CA ILE A 68 3.87 -20.31 -5.49
C ILE A 68 3.66 -19.22 -6.55
N VAL A 69 3.23 -18.02 -6.13
CA VAL A 69 3.13 -16.88 -7.03
C VAL A 69 4.52 -16.30 -7.29
N GLU A 70 5.04 -16.53 -8.49
CA GLU A 70 6.36 -16.05 -8.91
C GLU A 70 6.33 -14.64 -9.48
N ASP A 71 5.26 -14.29 -10.20
CA ASP A 71 5.05 -12.93 -10.70
C ASP A 71 3.57 -12.52 -10.70
N ARG A 72 3.35 -11.21 -10.63
CA ARG A 72 2.02 -10.60 -10.68
C ARG A 72 2.04 -9.32 -11.49
N THR A 73 1.05 -9.17 -12.38
CA THR A 73 0.74 -7.91 -13.05
C THR A 73 -0.64 -7.43 -12.62
N THR A 74 -0.72 -6.24 -12.02
CA THR A 74 -1.98 -5.60 -11.61
C THR A 74 -2.17 -4.32 -12.42
N ILE A 75 -3.36 -4.14 -13.01
CA ILE A 75 -3.76 -2.94 -13.74
C ILE A 75 -4.92 -2.29 -13.00
N MET A 76 -4.74 -1.04 -12.61
CA MET A 76 -5.76 -0.25 -11.92
C MET A 76 -6.10 1.01 -12.72
N ARG A 77 -7.34 1.45 -12.60
CA ARG A 77 -7.84 2.68 -13.22
C ARG A 77 -8.67 3.47 -12.23
N GLY A 78 -8.57 4.77 -12.31
CA GLY A 78 -9.31 5.72 -11.48
C GLY A 78 -9.32 7.08 -12.12
N GLU A 79 -9.67 8.07 -11.33
CA GLU A 79 -9.65 9.47 -11.71
C GLU A 79 -9.01 10.31 -10.60
N ILE A 80 -8.21 11.29 -10.98
CA ILE A 80 -7.63 12.26 -10.08
C ILE A 80 -7.76 13.66 -10.69
N MET A 81 -8.38 14.60 -9.96
CA MET A 81 -8.58 15.99 -10.41
C MET A 81 -9.21 16.09 -11.80
N GLY A 82 -10.19 15.24 -12.11
CA GLY A 82 -10.87 15.20 -13.42
C GLY A 82 -10.05 14.56 -14.56
N GLN A 83 -8.89 13.98 -14.25
CA GLN A 83 -8.05 13.29 -15.24
C GLN A 83 -8.03 11.77 -15.01
N ASN A 84 -8.06 11.00 -16.08
CA ASN A 84 -7.94 9.55 -16.01
C ASN A 84 -6.58 9.16 -15.42
N LEU A 85 -6.62 8.32 -14.41
CA LEU A 85 -5.47 7.69 -13.77
C LEU A 85 -5.36 6.23 -14.21
N SER A 86 -4.18 5.82 -14.66
CA SER A 86 -3.86 4.43 -14.94
C SER A 86 -2.58 4.01 -14.24
N ILE A 87 -2.65 2.93 -13.48
CA ILE A 87 -1.51 2.37 -12.74
C ILE A 87 -1.32 0.93 -13.17
N VAL A 88 -0.09 0.59 -13.58
CA VAL A 88 0.32 -0.78 -13.88
C VAL A 88 1.44 -1.16 -12.93
N ILE A 89 1.20 -2.19 -12.12
CA ILE A 89 2.18 -2.73 -11.19
C ILE A 89 2.59 -4.12 -11.69
N LYS A 90 3.88 -4.32 -11.89
CA LYS A 90 4.49 -5.62 -12.16
C LYS A 90 5.43 -5.95 -11.02
N GLN A 91 5.26 -7.13 -10.45
CA GLN A 91 6.10 -7.64 -9.37
C GLN A 91 6.62 -9.02 -9.76
N LYS A 92 7.83 -9.33 -9.34
CA LYS A 92 8.42 -10.66 -9.50
C LYS A 92 9.18 -11.04 -8.24
N ALA A 93 8.94 -12.24 -7.78
CA ALA A 93 9.63 -12.79 -6.62
C ALA A 93 11.15 -12.84 -6.83
N PRO A 94 11.96 -12.66 -5.78
CA PRO A 94 11.51 -12.40 -4.42
C PRO A 94 11.06 -10.94 -4.22
N ASN A 95 11.61 -9.93 -4.94
CA ASN A 95 11.47 -8.53 -4.59
C ASN A 95 11.68 -7.55 -5.76
N LYS A 96 11.34 -7.91 -7.01
CA LYS A 96 11.42 -6.97 -8.13
C LYS A 96 10.09 -6.24 -8.33
N LEU A 97 10.16 -4.95 -8.64
CA LEU A 97 8.99 -4.10 -8.84
C LEU A 97 9.18 -3.15 -10.03
N LYS A 98 8.14 -3.06 -10.86
CA LYS A 98 7.94 -1.95 -11.80
C LYS A 98 6.54 -1.40 -11.63
N GLN A 99 6.45 -0.13 -11.27
CA GLN A 99 5.18 0.57 -11.19
C GLN A 99 5.17 1.72 -12.20
N SER A 100 4.21 1.70 -13.10
CA SER A 100 4.03 2.77 -14.10
C SER A 100 2.71 3.46 -13.88
N ILE A 101 2.73 4.79 -13.82
CA ILE A 101 1.58 5.65 -13.57
C ILE A 101 1.45 6.65 -14.71
N ARG A 102 0.21 6.84 -15.13
CA ARG A 102 -0.16 7.84 -16.14
C ARG A 102 -1.39 8.60 -15.67
N SER A 103 -1.31 9.93 -15.76
CA SER A 103 -2.44 10.83 -15.57
C SER A 103 -2.28 12.01 -16.53
N GLY A 104 -3.16 12.14 -17.52
CA GLY A 104 -2.99 13.09 -18.61
C GLY A 104 -1.65 12.90 -19.34
N GLU A 105 -0.88 13.98 -19.47
CA GLU A 105 0.47 13.98 -20.07
C GLU A 105 1.54 13.41 -19.14
N MET A 106 1.27 13.35 -17.84
CA MET A 106 2.24 12.87 -16.86
C MET A 106 2.44 11.36 -16.96
N LYS A 107 3.71 10.98 -17.05
CA LYS A 107 4.15 9.58 -16.97
C LYS A 107 5.25 9.46 -15.93
N GLN A 108 5.10 8.52 -15.03
CA GLN A 108 6.10 8.20 -14.03
C GLN A 108 6.27 6.69 -13.94
N THR A 109 7.50 6.25 -13.79
CA THR A 109 7.81 4.84 -13.55
C THR A 109 8.75 4.72 -12.36
N ILE A 110 8.45 3.80 -11.44
CA ILE A 110 9.35 3.35 -10.41
C ILE A 110 9.81 1.95 -10.79
N LEU A 111 11.11 1.75 -10.74
CA LEU A 111 11.76 0.48 -10.97
C LEU A 111 12.59 0.08 -9.74
N TYR A 112 12.47 -1.17 -9.35
CA TYR A 112 13.35 -1.81 -8.37
C TYR A 112 13.77 -3.17 -8.94
N ASP A 113 15.07 -3.34 -9.15
CA ASP A 113 15.62 -4.54 -9.79
C ASP A 113 15.93 -5.69 -8.81
N GLY A 114 15.66 -5.45 -7.51
CA GLY A 114 15.99 -6.33 -6.39
C GLY A 114 17.17 -5.80 -5.56
N THR A 115 17.87 -4.77 -6.04
CA THR A 115 19.04 -4.17 -5.38
C THR A 115 18.97 -2.66 -5.39
N LYS A 116 18.69 -2.07 -6.54
CA LYS A 116 18.63 -0.61 -6.76
C LYS A 116 17.23 -0.18 -7.14
N GLY A 117 16.89 1.04 -6.74
CA GLY A 117 15.64 1.70 -7.08
C GLY A 117 15.85 2.95 -7.91
N VAL A 118 14.99 3.16 -8.89
CA VAL A 118 15.02 4.36 -9.74
C VAL A 118 13.60 4.88 -9.98
N MET A 119 13.44 6.19 -9.95
CA MET A 119 12.25 6.90 -10.43
C MET A 119 12.52 7.59 -11.74
N ILE A 120 11.66 7.37 -12.72
CA ILE A 120 11.73 7.92 -14.07
C ILE A 120 10.52 8.84 -14.31
N ILE A 121 10.77 10.12 -14.61
CA ILE A 121 9.74 11.09 -14.99
C ILE A 121 10.19 11.74 -16.30
N GLY A 122 9.46 11.48 -17.38
CA GLY A 122 9.91 11.87 -18.73
C GLY A 122 11.25 11.20 -19.05
N ASP A 123 12.27 12.01 -19.37
CA ASP A 123 13.63 11.56 -19.69
C ASP A 123 14.58 11.62 -18.46
N LYS A 124 14.05 11.98 -17.28
CA LYS A 124 14.85 12.14 -16.07
C LYS A 124 14.80 10.89 -15.20
N ASN A 125 15.97 10.31 -14.95
CA ASN A 125 16.18 9.23 -13.98
C ASN A 125 16.66 9.81 -12.67
N THR A 126 16.07 9.39 -11.56
CA THR A 126 16.48 9.77 -10.19
C THR A 126 16.63 8.50 -9.38
N GLU A 127 17.83 8.26 -8.86
CA GLU A 127 18.10 7.13 -7.98
C GLU A 127 17.32 7.29 -6.67
N ILE A 128 16.76 6.18 -6.19
CA ILE A 128 16.06 6.07 -4.90
C ILE A 128 17.07 5.49 -3.93
N ASP A 129 17.33 6.20 -2.84
CA ASP A 129 18.37 5.84 -1.88
C ASP A 129 17.86 5.72 -0.43
N ASN A 130 18.73 5.23 0.47
CA ASN A 130 18.56 5.22 1.91
C ASN A 130 17.17 4.69 2.37
N LYS A 131 16.50 5.47 3.23
CA LYS A 131 15.19 5.14 3.83
C LYS A 131 14.10 4.85 2.79
N GLU A 132 14.12 5.55 1.65
CA GLU A 132 13.15 5.35 0.59
C GLU A 132 13.39 4.05 -0.19
N LEU A 133 14.64 3.63 -0.31
CA LEU A 133 14.98 2.33 -0.89
C LEU A 133 14.49 1.18 0.00
N GLU A 134 14.60 1.29 1.32
CA GLU A 134 14.09 0.27 2.24
C GLU A 134 12.55 0.14 2.17
N LYS A 135 11.83 1.27 2.06
CA LYS A 135 10.38 1.25 1.82
C LYS A 135 10.03 0.58 0.49
N LEU A 136 10.82 0.85 -0.55
CA LEU A 136 10.62 0.25 -1.87
C LEU A 136 10.88 -1.27 -1.87
N LYS A 137 11.89 -1.74 -1.14
CA LYS A 137 12.13 -3.17 -0.91
C LYS A 137 10.91 -3.87 -0.31
N MET A 138 10.34 -3.29 0.76
CA MET A 138 9.14 -3.83 1.40
C MET A 138 7.95 -3.90 0.44
N GLN A 139 7.78 -2.88 -0.37
CA GLN A 139 6.72 -2.84 -1.35
C GLN A 139 6.91 -3.84 -2.48
N ALA A 140 8.16 -4.08 -2.89
CA ALA A 140 8.50 -5.05 -3.91
C ALA A 140 8.36 -6.49 -3.41
N ALA A 141 8.46 -6.74 -2.10
CA ALA A 141 8.33 -8.04 -1.48
C ALA A 141 6.89 -8.56 -1.59
N MET A 142 6.62 -9.36 -2.62
CA MET A 142 5.27 -9.86 -2.92
C MET A 142 4.66 -10.67 -1.78
N ASN A 143 5.49 -11.42 -1.08
CA ASN A 143 5.08 -12.47 -0.15
C ASN A 143 5.52 -12.19 1.29
N PHE A 144 5.76 -10.91 1.67
CA PHE A 144 6.30 -10.60 2.98
C PHE A 144 5.42 -11.10 4.16
N LEU A 145 4.09 -11.16 3.97
CA LEU A 145 3.18 -11.68 5.00
C LEU A 145 3.27 -13.20 5.20
N LEU A 146 3.94 -13.94 4.31
CA LEU A 146 4.21 -15.37 4.54
C LEU A 146 5.25 -15.61 5.64
N ASP A 147 6.19 -14.68 5.78
CA ASP A 147 7.26 -14.69 6.77
C ASP A 147 7.74 -13.25 7.03
N PRO A 148 6.99 -12.47 7.82
CA PRO A 148 7.33 -11.07 8.10
C PRO A 148 8.69 -10.89 8.76
N GLU A 149 9.08 -11.83 9.64
CA GLU A 149 10.36 -11.77 10.37
C GLU A 149 11.55 -11.87 9.41
N ALA A 150 11.46 -12.70 8.35
CA ALA A 150 12.50 -12.79 7.32
C ALA A 150 12.70 -11.47 6.54
N TYR A 151 11.72 -10.57 6.61
CA TYR A 151 11.79 -9.21 6.04
C TYR A 151 12.05 -8.14 7.10
N GLY A 152 12.41 -8.52 8.33
CA GLY A 152 12.68 -7.60 9.41
C GLY A 152 11.44 -6.83 9.89
N VAL A 153 10.26 -7.46 9.85
CA VAL A 153 9.00 -6.86 10.27
C VAL A 153 8.45 -7.59 11.50
N SER A 154 8.28 -6.85 12.58
CA SER A 154 7.55 -7.32 13.76
C SER A 154 6.06 -6.99 13.65
N LEU A 155 5.23 -7.87 14.23
CA LEU A 155 3.77 -7.76 14.25
C LEU A 155 3.29 -7.68 15.69
N GLU A 156 2.35 -6.78 15.96
CA GLU A 156 1.67 -6.65 17.24
C GLU A 156 0.16 -6.54 17.05
N LEU A 157 -0.62 -7.40 17.73
CA LEU A 157 -2.08 -7.30 17.80
C LEU A 157 -2.45 -6.32 18.90
N THR A 158 -2.82 -5.09 18.52
CA THR A 158 -3.03 -3.98 19.47
C THR A 158 -4.49 -3.80 19.88
N GLY A 159 -5.43 -4.51 19.24
CA GLY A 159 -6.85 -4.42 19.66
C GLY A 159 -7.84 -4.78 18.57
N ILE A 160 -9.09 -4.40 18.84
CA ILE A 160 -10.22 -4.48 17.90
C ILE A 160 -10.73 -3.05 17.67
N GLU A 161 -10.92 -2.69 16.42
CA GLU A 161 -11.45 -1.38 16.01
C GLU A 161 -12.54 -1.57 14.93
N THR A 162 -13.58 -0.75 14.96
CA THR A 162 -14.64 -0.80 13.94
C THR A 162 -14.26 0.11 12.77
N VAL A 163 -14.16 -0.46 11.57
CA VAL A 163 -13.89 0.22 10.30
C VAL A 163 -15.10 0.08 9.40
N ASP A 164 -15.74 1.19 9.02
CA ASP A 164 -16.94 1.21 8.17
C ASP A 164 -17.99 0.13 8.58
N SER A 165 -18.35 0.11 9.89
CA SER A 165 -19.27 -0.85 10.51
C SER A 165 -18.80 -2.31 10.53
N THR A 166 -17.54 -2.59 10.21
CA THR A 166 -16.92 -3.92 10.29
C THR A 166 -15.94 -3.97 11.45
N ASP A 167 -16.09 -4.94 12.33
CA ASP A 167 -15.12 -5.16 13.41
C ASP A 167 -13.86 -5.80 12.86
N CYS A 168 -12.75 -5.19 13.19
CA CYS A 168 -11.44 -5.58 12.67
C CYS A 168 -10.43 -5.77 13.77
N TYR A 169 -9.61 -6.80 13.67
CA TYR A 169 -8.35 -6.88 14.40
C TYR A 169 -7.40 -5.82 13.86
N LYS A 170 -6.79 -5.08 14.79
CA LYS A 170 -5.80 -4.05 14.50
C LYS A 170 -4.41 -4.62 14.71
N ILE A 171 -3.63 -4.71 13.64
CA ILE A 171 -2.24 -5.17 13.65
C ILE A 171 -1.32 -3.99 13.38
N GLU A 172 -0.39 -3.72 14.28
CA GLU A 172 0.71 -2.80 14.07
C GLU A 172 1.92 -3.56 13.51
N LEU A 173 2.52 -3.01 12.46
CA LEU A 173 3.69 -3.57 11.80
C LEU A 173 4.83 -2.57 11.92
N THR A 174 6.00 -3.05 12.38
CA THR A 174 7.21 -2.23 12.54
C THR A 174 8.37 -2.89 11.81
N SER A 175 8.99 -2.16 10.89
CA SER A 175 10.20 -2.61 10.21
C SER A 175 11.47 -2.28 11.03
N GLU A 176 12.58 -3.00 10.78
CA GLU A 176 13.88 -2.74 11.43
C GLU A 176 14.38 -1.30 11.24
N VAL A 177 13.99 -0.65 10.14
CA VAL A 177 14.34 0.76 9.89
C VAL A 177 13.38 1.75 10.56
N GLY A 178 12.47 1.27 11.42
CA GLY A 178 11.54 2.08 12.20
C GLY A 178 10.36 2.65 11.39
N THR A 179 10.02 2.06 10.25
CA THR A 179 8.78 2.39 9.55
C THR A 179 7.62 1.65 10.20
N ASN A 180 6.60 2.39 10.60
CA ASN A 180 5.39 1.84 11.21
C ASN A 180 4.20 1.99 10.29
N TRP A 181 3.34 0.97 10.24
CA TRP A 181 2.03 1.05 9.61
C TRP A 181 1.02 0.13 10.31
N VAL A 182 -0.25 0.37 10.09
CA VAL A 182 -1.34 -0.36 10.74
C VAL A 182 -2.20 -1.03 9.69
N GLN A 183 -2.56 -2.28 9.94
CA GLN A 183 -3.48 -3.03 9.09
C GLN A 183 -4.69 -3.53 9.89
N PHE A 184 -5.85 -3.50 9.25
CA PHE A 184 -7.12 -3.88 9.84
C PHE A 184 -7.70 -5.08 9.10
N TYR A 185 -7.98 -6.16 9.83
CA TYR A 185 -8.47 -7.41 9.29
C TYR A 185 -9.84 -7.72 9.87
N SER A 186 -10.85 -7.89 9.00
CA SER A 186 -12.21 -8.21 9.41
C SER A 186 -12.25 -9.49 10.26
N ILE A 187 -12.91 -9.42 11.41
CA ILE A 187 -13.09 -10.59 12.29
C ILE A 187 -13.92 -11.66 11.59
N ASP A 188 -14.97 -11.26 10.87
CA ASP A 188 -15.90 -12.18 10.23
C ASP A 188 -15.34 -12.86 8.99
N SER A 189 -14.64 -12.09 8.12
CA SER A 189 -14.20 -12.59 6.81
C SER A 189 -12.71 -12.95 6.76
N GLY A 190 -11.91 -12.51 7.73
CA GLY A 190 -10.45 -12.60 7.70
C GLY A 190 -9.77 -11.66 6.69
N LEU A 191 -10.53 -10.94 5.87
CA LEU A 191 -9.98 -10.11 4.82
C LEU A 191 -9.44 -8.78 5.35
N LYS A 192 -8.37 -8.27 4.74
CA LYS A 192 -7.85 -6.94 5.03
C LYS A 192 -8.80 -5.86 4.51
N ILE A 193 -9.26 -4.98 5.38
CA ILE A 193 -10.22 -3.92 5.07
C ILE A 193 -9.54 -2.56 4.91
N LYS A 194 -8.55 -2.27 5.76
CA LYS A 194 -7.89 -0.96 5.79
C LYS A 194 -6.40 -1.10 6.09
N GLU A 195 -5.63 -0.17 5.58
CA GLU A 195 -4.23 0.05 5.96
C GLU A 195 -4.00 1.54 6.18
N VAL A 196 -3.24 1.89 7.22
CA VAL A 196 -2.84 3.26 7.55
C VAL A 196 -1.33 3.33 7.56
N LYS A 197 -0.77 4.30 6.83
CA LYS A 197 0.66 4.60 6.80
C LYS A 197 0.89 6.06 7.10
N GLU A 198 1.99 6.36 7.79
CA GLU A 198 2.48 7.72 7.91
C GLU A 198 3.40 8.04 6.73
N ILE A 199 3.14 9.17 6.08
CA ILE A 199 3.90 9.65 4.94
C ILE A 199 4.54 10.98 5.29
N GLU A 200 5.86 11.05 5.21
CA GLU A 200 6.62 12.28 5.36
C GLU A 200 6.67 13.02 4.02
N THR A 201 6.30 14.29 4.03
CA THR A 201 6.42 15.18 2.88
C THR A 201 7.22 16.44 3.25
N THR A 202 7.52 17.27 2.28
CA THR A 202 8.13 18.60 2.53
C THR A 202 7.22 19.54 3.32
N GLN A 203 5.93 19.21 3.44
CA GLN A 203 4.91 19.98 4.17
C GLN A 203 4.60 19.42 5.55
N GLY A 204 5.22 18.31 5.92
CA GLY A 204 5.01 17.61 7.19
C GLY A 204 4.64 16.14 7.03
N SER A 205 4.27 15.52 8.14
CA SER A 205 3.84 14.13 8.20
C SER A 205 2.32 14.05 8.09
N PHE A 206 1.83 13.11 7.29
CA PHE A 206 0.41 12.90 7.02
C PHE A 206 0.07 11.42 7.11
N GLN A 207 -1.13 11.12 7.60
CA GLN A 207 -1.67 9.77 7.52
C GLN A 207 -2.28 9.53 6.14
N GLN A 208 -1.89 8.42 5.53
CA GLN A 208 -2.51 7.88 4.35
C GLN A 208 -3.32 6.65 4.74
N GLU A 209 -4.59 6.68 4.41
CA GLU A 209 -5.49 5.55 4.60
C GLU A 209 -5.77 4.88 3.25
N THR A 210 -5.71 3.56 3.23
CA THR A 210 -6.06 2.75 2.07
C THR A 210 -7.13 1.74 2.47
N PHE A 211 -8.28 1.79 1.83
CA PHE A 211 -9.39 0.84 2.02
C PHE A 211 -9.42 -0.15 0.87
N TYR A 212 -9.70 -1.40 1.21
CA TYR A 212 -9.73 -2.53 0.29
C TYR A 212 -11.13 -3.15 0.28
N GLY A 213 -11.69 -3.32 -0.91
CA GLY A 213 -13.04 -3.90 -1.08
C GLY A 213 -13.19 -4.65 -2.39
N ASP A 214 -14.40 -5.18 -2.62
CA ASP A 214 -14.75 -5.94 -3.83
C ASP A 214 -13.74 -7.06 -4.12
N TYR A 215 -13.50 -7.92 -3.12
CA TYR A 215 -12.56 -9.03 -3.27
C TYR A 215 -13.08 -10.05 -4.28
N LYS A 216 -12.26 -10.36 -5.29
CA LYS A 216 -12.57 -11.34 -6.35
C LYS A 216 -11.45 -12.36 -6.46
N GLU A 217 -11.84 -13.56 -6.88
CA GLU A 217 -10.91 -14.65 -7.10
C GLU A 217 -10.21 -14.54 -8.46
N VAL A 218 -8.91 -14.74 -8.46
CA VAL A 218 -8.05 -14.89 -9.64
C VAL A 218 -7.11 -16.05 -9.38
N ASP A 219 -7.22 -17.10 -10.18
CA ASP A 219 -6.40 -18.32 -10.08
C ASP A 219 -6.40 -18.95 -8.66
N GLY A 220 -7.57 -18.91 -7.99
CA GLY A 220 -7.77 -19.48 -6.66
C GLY A 220 -7.26 -18.63 -5.51
N LEU A 221 -6.84 -17.39 -5.77
CA LEU A 221 -6.47 -16.39 -4.77
C LEU A 221 -7.42 -15.19 -4.84
N LYS A 222 -7.79 -14.61 -3.70
CA LYS A 222 -8.64 -13.42 -3.65
C LYS A 222 -7.82 -12.14 -3.56
N PHE A 223 -8.17 -11.16 -4.37
CA PHE A 223 -7.58 -9.83 -4.40
C PHE A 223 -8.66 -8.74 -4.31
N PRO A 224 -8.37 -7.58 -3.70
CA PRO A 224 -9.29 -6.45 -3.71
C PRO A 224 -9.36 -5.85 -5.13
N PHE A 225 -10.57 -5.63 -5.63
CA PHE A 225 -10.82 -5.00 -6.93
C PHE A 225 -11.27 -3.54 -6.80
N LYS A 226 -11.59 -3.09 -5.60
CA LYS A 226 -11.83 -1.68 -5.29
C LYS A 226 -10.83 -1.23 -4.23
N ILE A 227 -10.08 -0.17 -4.54
CA ILE A 227 -9.10 0.45 -3.64
C ILE A 227 -9.43 1.92 -3.53
N LYS A 228 -9.68 2.39 -2.31
CA LYS A 228 -9.90 3.81 -2.01
C LYS A 228 -8.75 4.29 -1.16
N GLN A 229 -8.07 5.33 -1.61
CA GLN A 229 -6.94 5.91 -0.91
C GLN A 229 -7.24 7.35 -0.53
N SER A 230 -7.08 7.67 0.74
CA SER A 230 -7.27 9.01 1.29
C SER A 230 -5.95 9.56 1.80
N PHE A 231 -5.72 10.84 1.52
CA PHE A 231 -4.56 11.60 1.96
C PHE A 231 -5.02 13.02 2.28
N GLY A 232 -5.06 13.38 3.56
CA GLY A 232 -5.69 14.60 4.01
C GLY A 232 -7.14 14.69 3.54
N MET A 233 -7.52 15.76 2.86
CA MET A 233 -8.88 15.94 2.30
C MET A 233 -9.08 15.30 0.93
N GLN A 234 -8.06 14.71 0.35
CA GLN A 234 -8.14 14.12 -0.99
C GLN A 234 -8.40 12.63 -0.91
N THR A 235 -9.27 12.16 -1.77
CA THR A 235 -9.60 10.74 -1.89
C THR A 235 -9.55 10.34 -3.35
N ILE A 236 -8.92 9.20 -3.62
CA ILE A 236 -8.82 8.61 -4.94
C ILE A 236 -9.40 7.21 -4.87
N GLU A 237 -10.38 6.94 -5.74
CA GLU A 237 -10.91 5.61 -5.94
C GLU A 237 -10.27 4.98 -7.18
N MET A 238 -9.78 3.76 -7.01
CA MET A 238 -9.18 2.97 -8.08
C MET A 238 -9.89 1.63 -8.19
N ASN A 239 -10.23 1.26 -9.41
CA ASN A 239 -10.77 -0.04 -9.73
C ASN A 239 -9.69 -0.89 -10.39
N VAL A 240 -9.47 -2.09 -9.87
CA VAL A 240 -8.58 -3.07 -10.50
C VAL A 240 -9.29 -3.63 -11.73
N SER A 241 -8.72 -3.40 -12.90
CA SER A 241 -9.27 -3.89 -14.16
C SER A 241 -8.73 -5.26 -14.56
N SER A 242 -7.55 -5.63 -14.06
CA SER A 242 -6.94 -6.93 -14.34
C SER A 242 -5.88 -7.28 -13.31
N ILE A 243 -5.84 -8.55 -12.90
CA ILE A 243 -4.72 -9.19 -12.21
C ILE A 243 -4.34 -10.43 -13.02
N LYS A 244 -3.05 -10.62 -13.25
CA LYS A 244 -2.49 -11.82 -13.90
C LYS A 244 -1.36 -12.34 -13.04
N LEU A 245 -1.36 -13.64 -12.79
CA LEU A 245 -0.36 -14.34 -11.99
C LEU A 245 0.48 -15.24 -12.87
N ASN A 246 1.74 -15.44 -12.51
CA ASN A 246 2.66 -16.45 -13.09
C ASN A 246 2.74 -16.39 -14.64
N MET A 247 2.81 -15.18 -15.19
CA MET A 247 2.90 -14.96 -16.65
C MET A 247 4.32 -15.10 -17.19
N GLY A 248 5.30 -15.45 -16.36
CA GLY A 248 6.71 -15.60 -16.74
C GLY A 248 7.36 -14.26 -17.06
N LEU A 249 7.18 -13.25 -16.22
CA LEU A 249 7.83 -11.95 -16.42
C LEU A 249 9.35 -12.10 -16.49
N LYS A 250 9.95 -11.63 -17.58
CA LYS A 250 11.39 -11.62 -17.76
C LYS A 250 12.06 -10.58 -16.85
N ASP A 251 13.30 -10.85 -16.43
CA ASP A 251 14.06 -9.92 -15.61
C ASP A 251 14.30 -8.58 -16.29
N SER A 252 14.42 -8.57 -17.62
CA SER A 252 14.54 -7.35 -18.42
C SER A 252 13.39 -6.36 -18.27
N VAL A 253 12.22 -6.79 -17.74
CA VAL A 253 11.12 -5.88 -17.40
C VAL A 253 11.50 -4.93 -16.27
N PHE A 254 12.44 -5.33 -15.42
CA PHE A 254 12.85 -4.63 -14.19
C PHE A 254 14.24 -4.01 -14.30
N GLU A 255 14.91 -4.12 -15.45
CA GLU A 255 16.21 -3.50 -15.68
C GLU A 255 16.11 -1.97 -15.62
N ILE A 256 17.05 -1.37 -14.89
CA ILE A 256 17.18 0.08 -14.77
C ILE A 256 17.87 0.59 -16.03
N PRO A 257 17.28 1.54 -16.77
CA PRO A 257 17.91 2.15 -17.94
C PRO A 257 19.22 2.87 -17.54
N GLU A 258 20.22 2.77 -18.41
CA GLU A 258 21.50 3.50 -18.27
C GLU A 258 21.33 5.01 -18.40
#